data_f86e5c80e32cbb50799a89697072cb38
#
_entry.id   f86e5c80e32cbb50799a89697072cb38
#
_cell.length_a   1.000
_cell.length_b   1.000
_cell.length_c   1.000
_cell.angle_alpha   90.00
_cell.angle_beta   90.00
_cell.angle_gamma   90.00
#
_symmetry.space_group_name_H-M   'P 1'
#
loop_
_entity.id
_entity.type
_entity.pdbx_description
1 polymer ?
#
loop_
_entity_poly.entity_id
_entity_poly.type
_entity_poly.pdbx_seq_one_letter_code
_entity_poly.pdbx_strand_id
1 'polypeptide(L)'
;MIKGYLTKSLYKQFYLSGKEKALIERGDIYIHDLRDMILGCINCCLFDIGHVLKGGFEMSNVQYSEPKSVLSALQVIGDITLVATAQQFGGFTLPELDKVLLPYVEKSLAAARAKYRDLGLDEDTVERVASRDVVRELEQGFQSLELKLNTVPCSRGDFAFTTITFGQWNPELFTEEEREWLMTISRIMLQVRRNGHGKDGKPVVFPKLVYLYDERQIEADKWSAQLFDEAVRTSSECMYPDYLSLSSENGSVSEIFQQYGAITSPMGCRAFLSLWCNEEGRAVTVGRCNIGAVSLNLPIILKLAQLRHPDTWRNDFWRILDERLEFIRSFFKKRYDIIRNQKCSSNPLAFTQGGFYEGTKSPDDRVGDLVRYMTASFGITALDEATYLWSGRRLVEEGGDFSASVLRHLKEKLAQFKKEDGHLYAIYGTPAESLCATQARQYDRFCRDEGVENVFRSTEHYSPEYFTNSFHVNVTEDITPFEKQDREFTDFHLCEGGHIQYVRLDNPENFEAVKAVIRRGMKKGFYQGVNFDSAYCGDCGRHSTNVLFKCPHCGSANLSVISRVCGYLGYSNVNGMSRMNDGKMAEIRNRKSM
;
A
#
# COMPACT_ATOMS: atom_id res chain seq x y z
N MET A 1 18.81 -9.34 13.39
CA MET A 1 17.98 -9.68 14.57
C MET A 1 18.39 -8.89 15.82
N ILE A 2 19.65 -8.94 16.28
CA ILE A 2 20.13 -8.24 17.50
C ILE A 2 19.95 -6.73 17.43
N LYS A 3 20.33 -6.07 16.31
CA LYS A 3 20.18 -4.62 16.11
C LYS A 3 18.71 -4.17 16.29
N GLY A 4 17.76 -4.86 15.67
CA GLY A 4 16.33 -4.51 15.78
C GLY A 4 15.78 -4.73 17.19
N TYR A 5 16.27 -5.73 17.93
CA TYR A 5 15.89 -5.94 19.33
C TYR A 5 16.40 -4.81 20.22
N LEU A 6 17.68 -4.46 20.08
CA LEU A 6 18.30 -3.38 20.86
C LEU A 6 17.63 -2.02 20.61
N THR A 7 17.40 -1.66 19.35
CA THR A 7 16.71 -0.40 19.01
C THR A 7 15.29 -0.33 19.57
N LYS A 8 14.52 -1.42 19.50
CA LYS A 8 13.20 -1.53 20.15
C LYS A 8 13.29 -1.31 21.67
N SER A 9 14.25 -1.95 22.32
CA SER A 9 14.44 -1.86 23.76
C SER A 9 14.86 -0.45 24.18
N LEU A 10 15.78 0.18 23.46
CA LEU A 10 16.19 1.57 23.67
C LEU A 10 15.03 2.55 23.46
N TYR A 11 14.25 2.39 22.38
CA TYR A 11 13.09 3.24 22.17
C TYR A 11 12.10 3.14 23.33
N LYS A 12 11.75 1.91 23.74
CA LYS A 12 10.87 1.68 24.88
C LYS A 12 11.42 2.32 26.16
N GLN A 13 12.72 2.22 26.39
CA GLN A 13 13.35 2.74 27.60
C GLN A 13 13.32 4.26 27.65
N PHE A 14 13.66 4.96 26.56
CA PHE A 14 13.92 6.38 26.57
C PHE A 14 12.72 7.23 26.14
N TYR A 15 11.81 6.69 25.32
CA TYR A 15 10.71 7.48 24.75
C TYR A 15 9.31 7.09 25.23
N LEU A 16 9.17 5.94 25.93
CA LEU A 16 7.89 5.49 26.43
C LEU A 16 7.80 5.58 27.96
N SER A 17 6.70 6.14 28.44
CA SER A 17 6.34 6.15 29.86
C SER A 17 6.01 4.74 30.36
N GLY A 18 5.94 4.56 31.69
CA GLY A 18 5.53 3.30 32.28
C GLY A 18 4.12 2.85 31.85
N LYS A 19 3.19 3.80 31.73
CA LYS A 19 1.82 3.51 31.23
C LYS A 19 1.85 3.02 29.77
N GLU A 20 2.66 3.66 28.92
CA GLU A 20 2.82 3.27 27.51
C GLU A 20 3.38 1.87 27.36
N LYS A 21 4.38 1.54 28.15
CA LYS A 21 4.96 0.19 28.16
C LYS A 21 3.91 -0.86 28.57
N ALA A 22 3.16 -0.60 29.61
CA ALA A 22 2.11 -1.51 30.10
C ALA A 22 1.02 -1.78 29.05
N LEU A 23 0.58 -0.77 28.29
CA LEU A 23 -0.43 -0.93 27.23
C LEU A 23 0.11 -1.76 26.04
N ILE A 24 1.37 -1.54 25.67
CA ILE A 24 2.03 -2.33 24.61
C ILE A 24 2.26 -3.78 25.07
N GLU A 25 2.67 -3.98 26.30
CA GLU A 25 2.95 -5.31 26.86
C GLU A 25 1.69 -6.14 27.03
N ARG A 26 0.61 -5.55 27.50
CA ARG A 26 -0.71 -6.20 27.55
C ARG A 26 -1.27 -6.46 26.16
N GLY A 27 -0.97 -5.59 25.18
CA GLY A 27 -1.38 -5.74 23.80
C GLY A 27 -2.60 -4.89 23.41
N ASP A 28 -2.99 -3.87 24.21
CA ASP A 28 -4.05 -2.91 23.89
C ASP A 28 -3.74 -2.14 22.60
N ILE A 29 -2.45 -1.80 22.43
CA ILE A 29 -1.94 -1.07 21.27
C ILE A 29 -0.69 -1.74 20.71
N TYR A 30 -0.47 -1.53 19.42
CA TYR A 30 0.73 -1.99 18.72
C TYR A 30 1.33 -0.84 17.91
N ILE A 31 2.56 -0.45 18.23
CA ILE A 31 3.32 0.55 17.48
C ILE A 31 4.07 -0.17 16.36
N HIS A 32 3.72 0.16 15.11
CA HIS A 32 4.37 -0.41 13.94
C HIS A 32 5.81 0.10 13.81
N ASP A 33 6.71 -0.74 13.35
CA ASP A 33 8.10 -0.41 13.03
C ASP A 33 8.88 0.30 14.13
N LEU A 34 8.56 0.00 15.39
CA LEU A 34 9.16 0.64 16.57
C LEU A 34 10.71 0.60 16.56
N ARG A 35 11.31 -0.41 15.92
CA ARG A 35 12.76 -0.55 15.77
C ARG A 35 13.40 0.60 14.97
N ASP A 36 12.67 1.17 14.03
CA ASP A 36 13.17 2.19 13.09
C ASP A 36 12.79 3.62 13.49
N MET A 37 11.88 3.77 14.45
CA MET A 37 11.38 5.08 14.89
C MET A 37 12.40 5.91 15.69
N ILE A 38 13.39 5.28 16.30
CA ILE A 38 14.41 5.97 17.12
C ILE A 38 15.25 6.94 16.30
N LEU A 39 15.38 6.70 15.00
CA LEU A 39 16.20 7.51 14.09
C LEU A 39 15.48 8.74 13.53
N GLY A 40 14.24 9.00 13.91
CA GLY A 40 13.46 10.09 13.34
C GLY A 40 13.06 9.90 11.87
N CYS A 41 13.19 8.68 11.33
CA CYS A 41 12.80 8.36 9.96
C CYS A 41 11.30 8.47 9.77
N ILE A 42 10.86 8.84 8.55
CA ILE A 42 9.46 8.79 8.12
C ILE A 42 9.03 7.36 7.81
N ASN A 43 7.71 7.15 7.66
CA ASN A 43 7.14 5.86 7.28
C ASN A 43 7.01 5.73 5.76
N CYS A 44 5.81 5.85 5.20
CA CYS A 44 5.54 5.76 3.77
C CYS A 44 5.53 7.16 3.13
N CYS A 45 5.82 7.26 1.82
CA CYS A 45 5.76 8.53 1.11
C CYS A 45 5.16 8.41 -0.29
N LEU A 46 4.65 9.53 -0.78
CA LEU A 46 4.36 9.84 -2.18
C LEU A 46 5.49 10.74 -2.67
N PHE A 47 6.46 10.17 -3.37
CA PHE A 47 7.68 10.86 -3.72
C PHE A 47 7.55 11.59 -5.06
N ASP A 48 7.94 12.86 -5.12
CA ASP A 48 7.92 13.63 -6.37
C ASP A 48 9.17 13.33 -7.20
N ILE A 49 9.12 12.18 -7.88
CA ILE A 49 10.23 11.75 -8.73
C ILE A 49 10.37 12.64 -9.98
N GLY A 50 9.28 13.18 -10.48
CA GLY A 50 9.28 14.08 -11.64
C GLY A 50 10.05 15.36 -11.36
N HIS A 51 9.84 15.95 -10.18
CA HIS A 51 10.59 17.14 -9.75
C HIS A 51 12.08 16.83 -9.59
N VAL A 52 12.43 15.74 -8.93
CA VAL A 52 13.84 15.36 -8.68
C VAL A 52 14.61 15.09 -9.96
N LEU A 53 13.98 14.45 -10.96
CA LEU A 53 14.65 14.18 -12.24
C LEU A 53 14.87 15.41 -13.10
N LYS A 54 13.92 16.37 -13.04
CA LYS A 54 13.92 17.57 -13.88
C LYS A 54 15.07 18.51 -13.49
N GLY A 55 15.98 18.76 -14.43
CA GLY A 55 17.16 19.62 -14.19
C GLY A 55 18.33 18.91 -13.50
N GLY A 56 18.16 17.64 -13.10
CA GLY A 56 19.16 16.87 -12.36
C GLY A 56 19.12 17.10 -10.86
N PHE A 57 19.91 16.33 -10.12
CA PHE A 57 19.90 16.30 -8.65
C PHE A 57 21.27 15.87 -8.10
N GLU A 58 21.46 16.05 -6.79
CA GLU A 58 22.64 15.57 -6.07
C GLU A 58 22.29 14.35 -5.22
N MET A 59 23.11 13.30 -5.29
CA MET A 59 23.00 12.11 -4.46
C MET A 59 24.39 11.64 -4.03
N SER A 60 24.61 11.51 -2.73
CA SER A 60 25.92 11.10 -2.17
C SER A 60 27.10 11.95 -2.65
N ASN A 61 26.94 13.28 -2.73
CA ASN A 61 27.91 14.26 -3.24
C ASN A 61 28.28 14.07 -4.73
N VAL A 62 27.44 13.38 -5.50
CA VAL A 62 27.59 13.24 -6.96
C VAL A 62 26.44 13.96 -7.64
N GLN A 63 26.77 14.86 -8.56
CA GLN A 63 25.79 15.55 -9.39
C GLN A 63 25.34 14.65 -10.55
N TYR A 64 24.03 14.48 -10.67
CA TYR A 64 23.39 13.76 -11.76
C TYR A 64 22.72 14.77 -12.69
N SER A 65 23.02 14.66 -13.98
CA SER A 65 22.31 15.43 -14.99
C SER A 65 20.95 14.82 -15.26
N GLU A 66 20.01 15.65 -15.69
CA GLU A 66 18.70 15.16 -16.14
C GLU A 66 18.85 14.06 -17.21
N PRO A 67 18.14 12.92 -17.10
CA PRO A 67 18.19 11.85 -18.08
C PRO A 67 17.85 12.32 -19.51
N LYS A 68 18.54 11.77 -20.50
CA LYS A 68 18.35 12.11 -21.92
C LYS A 68 17.57 11.05 -22.70
N SER A 69 17.22 9.94 -22.07
CA SER A 69 16.41 8.86 -22.66
C SER A 69 15.51 8.21 -21.60
N VAL A 70 14.46 7.53 -22.04
CA VAL A 70 13.56 6.82 -21.13
C VAL A 70 14.26 5.65 -20.44
N LEU A 71 15.18 4.97 -21.10
CA LEU A 71 16.00 3.93 -20.49
C LEU A 71 16.84 4.48 -19.32
N SER A 72 17.54 5.60 -19.54
CA SER A 72 18.33 6.26 -18.49
C SER A 72 17.43 6.75 -17.35
N ALA A 73 16.27 7.30 -17.65
CA ALA A 73 15.30 7.73 -16.63
C ALA A 73 14.88 6.56 -15.71
N LEU A 74 14.49 5.42 -16.28
CA LEU A 74 14.10 4.22 -15.51
C LEU A 74 15.25 3.66 -14.67
N GLN A 75 16.49 3.70 -15.16
CA GLN A 75 17.67 3.30 -14.39
C GLN A 75 17.89 4.20 -13.18
N VAL A 76 17.86 5.52 -13.38
CA VAL A 76 18.03 6.52 -12.32
C VAL A 76 16.89 6.48 -11.31
N ILE A 77 15.65 6.31 -11.74
CA ILE A 77 14.49 6.10 -10.85
C ILE A 77 14.74 4.91 -9.92
N GLY A 78 15.29 3.81 -10.44
CA GLY A 78 15.65 2.65 -9.62
C GLY A 78 16.70 2.98 -8.56
N ASP A 79 17.72 3.76 -8.89
CA ASP A 79 18.78 4.16 -7.96
C ASP A 79 18.26 5.12 -6.89
N ILE A 80 17.48 6.13 -7.27
CA ILE A 80 16.80 7.04 -6.33
C ILE A 80 15.92 6.24 -5.36
N THR A 81 15.13 5.30 -5.88
CA THR A 81 14.23 4.46 -5.07
C THR A 81 15.00 3.67 -4.02
N LEU A 82 16.12 3.03 -4.37
CA LEU A 82 16.93 2.27 -3.42
C LEU A 82 17.54 3.16 -2.33
N VAL A 83 18.04 4.34 -2.69
CA VAL A 83 18.64 5.28 -1.73
C VAL A 83 17.57 5.90 -0.83
N ALA A 84 16.46 6.37 -1.39
CA ALA A 84 15.37 6.98 -0.62
C ALA A 84 14.72 5.99 0.35
N THR A 85 14.47 4.75 -0.07
CA THR A 85 13.90 3.71 0.79
C THR A 85 14.83 3.28 1.93
N ALA A 86 16.13 3.53 1.81
CA ALA A 86 17.07 3.33 2.92
C ALA A 86 16.89 4.35 4.06
N GLN A 87 16.27 5.49 3.79
CA GLN A 87 16.08 6.62 4.71
C GLN A 87 14.69 6.66 5.35
N GLN A 88 13.83 5.69 5.04
CA GLN A 88 12.48 5.52 5.59
C GLN A 88 12.23 4.07 5.96
N PHE A 89 11.11 3.76 6.65
CA PHE A 89 10.80 2.39 7.06
C PHE A 89 9.52 1.80 6.43
N GLY A 90 8.79 2.58 5.66
CA GLY A 90 7.56 2.15 4.95
C GLY A 90 7.70 2.18 3.44
N GLY A 91 6.56 2.20 2.76
CA GLY A 91 6.46 2.14 1.31
C GLY A 91 6.89 3.43 0.62
N PHE A 92 7.43 3.27 -0.57
CA PHE A 92 7.86 4.34 -1.47
C PHE A 92 7.00 4.32 -2.72
N THR A 93 6.17 5.34 -2.91
CA THR A 93 5.28 5.41 -4.07
C THR A 93 5.78 6.41 -5.09
N LEU A 94 5.77 5.99 -6.34
CA LEU A 94 6.02 6.78 -7.54
C LEU A 94 4.66 7.10 -8.18
N PRO A 95 4.04 8.25 -7.87
CA PRO A 95 2.75 8.61 -8.42
C PRO A 95 2.83 8.87 -9.91
N GLU A 96 1.83 8.36 -10.68
CA GLU A 96 1.61 8.68 -12.09
C GLU A 96 2.88 8.53 -12.96
N LEU A 97 3.57 7.41 -12.80
CA LEU A 97 4.89 7.19 -13.42
C LEU A 97 4.85 7.26 -14.95
N ASP A 98 3.75 6.89 -15.58
CA ASP A 98 3.52 7.02 -17.03
C ASP A 98 3.68 8.48 -17.50
N LYS A 99 3.06 9.43 -16.81
CA LYS A 99 3.21 10.87 -17.10
C LYS A 99 4.63 11.38 -16.84
N VAL A 100 5.27 10.91 -15.78
CA VAL A 100 6.67 11.27 -15.46
C VAL A 100 7.62 10.82 -16.56
N LEU A 101 7.36 9.65 -17.18
CA LEU A 101 8.21 9.10 -18.22
C LEU A 101 7.98 9.70 -19.61
N LEU A 102 6.83 10.30 -19.88
CA LEU A 102 6.47 10.84 -21.20
C LEU A 102 7.52 11.80 -21.77
N PRO A 103 8.04 12.82 -21.05
CA PRO A 103 9.08 13.69 -21.58
C PRO A 103 10.38 12.98 -21.94
N TYR A 104 10.67 11.86 -21.30
CA TYR A 104 11.87 11.04 -21.59
C TYR A 104 11.67 10.12 -22.79
N VAL A 105 10.43 9.69 -23.04
CA VAL A 105 10.02 9.03 -24.29
C VAL A 105 10.19 9.99 -25.46
N GLU A 106 9.74 11.23 -25.35
CA GLU A 106 9.93 12.27 -26.38
C GLU A 106 11.41 12.54 -26.68
N LYS A 107 12.26 12.62 -25.65
CA LYS A 107 13.71 12.76 -25.83
C LYS A 107 14.32 11.57 -26.57
N SER A 108 13.92 10.34 -26.22
CA SER A 108 14.36 9.11 -26.90
C SER A 108 13.90 9.09 -28.36
N LEU A 109 12.64 9.45 -28.65
CA LEU A 109 12.11 9.55 -30.00
C LEU A 109 12.86 10.58 -30.85
N ALA A 110 13.08 11.78 -30.30
CA ALA A 110 13.84 12.83 -31.01
C ALA A 110 15.25 12.39 -31.37
N ALA A 111 15.94 11.73 -30.42
CA ALA A 111 17.29 11.21 -30.67
C ALA A 111 17.30 10.08 -31.72
N ALA A 112 16.34 9.16 -31.65
CA ALA A 112 16.22 8.07 -32.62
C ALA A 112 15.86 8.60 -34.02
N ARG A 113 14.90 9.52 -34.13
CA ARG A 113 14.54 10.18 -35.40
C ARG A 113 15.73 10.88 -36.04
N ALA A 114 16.49 11.66 -35.28
CA ALA A 114 17.71 12.33 -35.77
C ALA A 114 18.71 11.31 -36.32
N LYS A 115 19.02 10.27 -35.53
CA LYS A 115 19.94 9.19 -35.93
C LYS A 115 19.55 8.54 -37.25
N TYR A 116 18.26 8.23 -37.46
CA TYR A 116 17.81 7.52 -38.66
C TYR A 116 17.65 8.44 -39.88
N ARG A 117 17.37 9.74 -39.70
CA ARG A 117 17.45 10.74 -40.75
C ARG A 117 18.88 10.92 -41.27
N ASP A 118 19.86 10.95 -40.36
CA ASP A 118 21.29 11.02 -40.71
C ASP A 118 21.75 9.81 -41.52
N LEU A 119 21.09 8.67 -41.41
CA LEU A 119 21.34 7.48 -42.24
C LEU A 119 20.61 7.51 -43.57
N GLY A 120 19.87 8.58 -43.89
CA GLY A 120 19.18 8.78 -45.17
C GLY A 120 17.92 7.92 -45.36
N LEU A 121 17.29 7.47 -44.30
CA LEU A 121 16.00 6.75 -44.37
C LEU A 121 14.84 7.72 -44.66
N ASP A 122 13.80 7.22 -45.34
CA ASP A 122 12.55 7.98 -45.53
C ASP A 122 11.79 8.16 -44.23
N GLU A 123 10.95 9.19 -44.15
CA GLU A 123 10.24 9.57 -42.91
C GLU A 123 9.35 8.43 -42.35
N ASP A 124 8.65 7.67 -43.18
CA ASP A 124 7.80 6.56 -42.70
C ASP A 124 8.64 5.45 -42.06
N THR A 125 9.81 5.18 -42.64
CA THR A 125 10.77 4.23 -42.07
C THR A 125 11.40 4.78 -40.79
N VAL A 126 11.76 6.08 -40.76
CA VAL A 126 12.28 6.76 -39.55
C VAL A 126 11.30 6.63 -38.40
N GLU A 127 10.04 7.00 -38.58
CA GLU A 127 9.02 6.92 -37.54
C GLU A 127 8.84 5.49 -37.01
N ARG A 128 8.71 4.51 -37.90
CA ARG A 128 8.54 3.11 -37.52
C ARG A 128 9.74 2.54 -36.74
N VAL A 129 10.96 2.84 -37.16
CA VAL A 129 12.17 2.31 -36.51
C VAL A 129 12.45 3.06 -35.21
N ALA A 130 12.26 4.37 -35.15
CA ALA A 130 12.41 5.17 -33.94
C ALA A 130 11.43 4.71 -32.85
N SER A 131 10.15 4.55 -33.18
CA SER A 131 9.14 4.04 -32.23
C SER A 131 9.50 2.64 -31.71
N ARG A 132 9.98 1.74 -32.57
CA ARG A 132 10.42 0.41 -32.16
C ARG A 132 11.62 0.44 -31.21
N ASP A 133 12.58 1.34 -31.44
CA ASP A 133 13.73 1.48 -30.54
C ASP A 133 13.29 1.99 -29.16
N VAL A 134 12.38 2.95 -29.09
CA VAL A 134 11.84 3.49 -27.82
C VAL A 134 11.01 2.43 -27.08
N VAL A 135 10.20 1.65 -27.77
CA VAL A 135 9.50 0.48 -27.18
C VAL A 135 10.50 -0.48 -26.53
N ARG A 136 11.61 -0.77 -27.21
CA ARG A 136 12.68 -1.63 -26.68
C ARG A 136 13.39 -1.01 -25.46
N GLU A 137 13.61 0.29 -25.46
CA GLU A 137 14.15 1.00 -24.30
C GLU A 137 13.23 0.89 -23.08
N LEU A 138 11.91 1.04 -23.28
CA LEU A 138 10.90 0.87 -22.24
C LEU A 138 10.89 -0.57 -21.68
N GLU A 139 10.89 -1.57 -22.53
CA GLU A 139 10.93 -2.98 -22.12
C GLU A 139 12.16 -3.28 -21.25
N GLN A 140 13.35 -2.91 -21.74
CA GLN A 140 14.61 -3.11 -21.01
C GLN A 140 14.66 -2.30 -19.73
N GLY A 141 14.14 -1.07 -19.75
CA GLY A 141 14.07 -0.19 -18.61
C GLY A 141 13.18 -0.74 -17.48
N PHE A 142 11.98 -1.19 -17.80
CA PHE A 142 11.07 -1.80 -16.82
C PHE A 142 11.59 -3.15 -16.30
N GLN A 143 12.17 -3.99 -17.17
CA GLN A 143 12.84 -5.23 -16.75
C GLN A 143 13.97 -4.95 -15.75
N SER A 144 14.81 -3.94 -16.04
CA SER A 144 15.90 -3.52 -15.17
C SER A 144 15.38 -2.99 -13.83
N LEU A 145 14.33 -2.17 -13.86
CA LEU A 145 13.70 -1.62 -12.65
C LEU A 145 13.12 -2.75 -11.77
N GLU A 146 12.33 -3.67 -12.33
CA GLU A 146 11.77 -4.81 -11.59
C GLU A 146 12.87 -5.70 -11.02
N LEU A 147 13.91 -6.02 -11.80
CA LEU A 147 15.04 -6.82 -11.33
C LEU A 147 15.72 -6.13 -10.14
N LYS A 148 16.02 -4.84 -10.25
CA LYS A 148 16.67 -4.06 -9.19
C LYS A 148 15.83 -4.06 -7.91
N LEU A 149 14.53 -3.80 -7.98
CA LEU A 149 13.63 -3.75 -6.83
C LEU A 149 13.41 -5.11 -6.13
N ASN A 150 13.61 -6.23 -6.83
CA ASN A 150 13.42 -7.58 -6.28
C ASN A 150 14.72 -8.30 -5.90
N THR A 151 15.89 -7.76 -6.25
CA THR A 151 17.18 -8.45 -6.03
C THR A 151 18.19 -7.62 -5.25
N VAL A 152 18.06 -6.30 -5.25
CA VAL A 152 18.99 -5.41 -4.53
C VAL A 152 18.35 -4.94 -3.22
N PRO A 153 18.81 -5.43 -2.05
CA PRO A 153 18.29 -4.97 -0.79
C PRO A 153 18.74 -3.52 -0.51
N CYS A 154 17.88 -2.74 0.14
CA CYS A 154 18.27 -1.43 0.67
C CYS A 154 19.20 -1.60 1.89
N SER A 155 19.79 -0.51 2.38
CA SER A 155 20.74 -0.53 3.50
C SER A 155 20.19 -1.13 4.81
N ARG A 156 18.87 -1.27 4.95
CA ARG A 156 18.21 -1.93 6.08
C ARG A 156 18.17 -3.46 5.96
N GLY A 157 18.56 -4.00 4.80
CA GLY A 157 18.51 -5.43 4.50
C GLY A 157 17.18 -5.95 3.96
N ASP A 158 16.19 -5.07 3.80
CA ASP A 158 14.89 -5.37 3.17
C ASP A 158 14.91 -4.89 1.72
N PHE A 159 14.00 -5.41 0.88
CA PHE A 159 13.79 -4.88 -0.47
C PHE A 159 13.02 -3.55 -0.43
N ALA A 160 13.19 -2.72 -1.47
CA ALA A 160 12.49 -1.46 -1.61
C ALA A 160 10.99 -1.71 -1.83
N PHE A 161 10.18 -1.41 -0.82
CA PHE A 161 8.72 -1.57 -0.86
C PHE A 161 8.11 -0.48 -1.75
N THR A 162 8.13 -0.71 -3.06
CA THR A 162 7.80 0.30 -4.07
C THR A 162 6.40 0.08 -4.64
N THR A 163 5.66 1.19 -4.81
CA THR A 163 4.37 1.24 -5.50
C THR A 163 4.46 2.21 -6.68
N ILE A 164 3.85 1.86 -7.81
CA ILE A 164 3.71 2.70 -8.99
C ILE A 164 2.21 2.88 -9.26
N THR A 165 1.76 4.14 -9.43
CA THR A 165 0.42 4.41 -9.96
C THR A 165 0.50 4.90 -11.41
N PHE A 166 -0.51 4.61 -12.22
CA PHE A 166 -0.54 4.89 -13.66
C PHE A 166 -1.97 4.81 -14.22
N GLY A 167 -2.14 5.26 -15.45
CA GLY A 167 -3.35 5.00 -16.25
C GLY A 167 -4.40 6.11 -16.25
N GLN A 168 -4.18 7.19 -15.50
CA GLN A 168 -5.06 8.37 -15.53
C GLN A 168 -4.35 9.53 -16.22
N TRP A 169 -4.98 10.08 -17.23
CA TRP A 169 -4.63 11.36 -17.87
C TRP A 169 -5.90 12.09 -18.29
N ASN A 170 -5.86 13.41 -18.36
CA ASN A 170 -6.96 14.17 -18.91
C ASN A 170 -6.81 14.21 -20.44
N PRO A 171 -7.73 13.62 -21.24
CA PRO A 171 -7.64 13.61 -22.71
C PRO A 171 -7.55 15.00 -23.34
N GLU A 172 -8.03 16.04 -22.66
CA GLU A 172 -7.98 17.42 -23.15
C GLU A 172 -6.60 18.08 -23.01
N LEU A 173 -5.74 17.55 -22.13
CA LEU A 173 -4.41 18.10 -21.85
C LEU A 173 -3.30 17.44 -22.68
N PHE A 174 -3.58 16.35 -23.37
CA PHE A 174 -2.62 15.57 -24.14
C PHE A 174 -3.08 15.40 -25.59
N THR A 175 -2.16 15.51 -26.52
CA THR A 175 -2.39 15.17 -27.94
C THR A 175 -2.70 13.69 -28.11
N GLU A 176 -3.20 13.28 -29.27
CA GLU A 176 -3.46 11.87 -29.56
C GLU A 176 -2.17 11.03 -29.51
N GLU A 177 -1.06 11.56 -30.02
CA GLU A 177 0.26 10.92 -29.99
C GLU A 177 0.76 10.73 -28.56
N GLU A 178 0.64 11.74 -27.71
CA GLU A 178 1.02 11.64 -26.28
C GLU A 178 0.17 10.62 -25.55
N ARG A 179 -1.15 10.55 -25.79
CA ARG A 179 -2.03 9.55 -25.18
C ARG A 179 -1.70 8.13 -25.63
N GLU A 180 -1.34 7.95 -26.90
CA GLU A 180 -0.84 6.67 -27.41
C GLU A 180 0.45 6.24 -26.70
N TRP A 181 1.37 7.20 -26.46
CA TRP A 181 2.59 6.90 -25.70
C TRP A 181 2.31 6.64 -24.21
N LEU A 182 1.42 7.36 -23.55
CA LEU A 182 0.99 7.08 -22.17
C LEU A 182 0.43 5.66 -22.05
N MET A 183 -0.44 5.26 -22.98
CA MET A 183 -0.94 3.88 -23.07
C MET A 183 0.19 2.89 -23.34
N THR A 184 1.11 3.21 -24.24
CA THR A 184 2.24 2.32 -24.60
C THR A 184 3.20 2.12 -23.42
N ILE A 185 3.58 3.16 -22.69
CA ILE A 185 4.40 3.08 -21.47
C ILE A 185 3.74 2.13 -20.46
N SER A 186 2.47 2.34 -20.17
CA SER A 186 1.72 1.56 -19.19
C SER A 186 1.53 0.12 -19.64
N ARG A 187 1.22 -0.11 -20.92
CA ARG A 187 1.08 -1.46 -21.50
C ARG A 187 2.37 -2.25 -21.43
N ILE A 188 3.51 -1.62 -21.75
CA ILE A 188 4.83 -2.31 -21.70
C ILE A 188 5.16 -2.69 -20.26
N MET A 189 4.91 -1.80 -19.28
CA MET A 189 5.07 -2.12 -17.86
C MET A 189 4.24 -3.35 -17.45
N LEU A 190 2.97 -3.41 -17.89
CA LEU A 190 2.09 -4.56 -17.63
C LEU A 190 2.56 -5.83 -18.33
N GLN A 191 3.06 -5.73 -19.57
CA GLN A 191 3.60 -6.87 -20.31
C GLN A 191 4.87 -7.43 -19.66
N VAL A 192 5.79 -6.57 -19.21
CA VAL A 192 6.99 -6.98 -18.47
C VAL A 192 6.60 -7.76 -17.21
N ARG A 193 5.61 -7.27 -16.46
CA ARG A 193 5.08 -7.96 -15.28
C ARG A 193 4.52 -9.35 -15.61
N ARG A 194 3.71 -9.48 -16.67
CA ARG A 194 3.13 -10.76 -17.08
C ARG A 194 4.19 -11.77 -17.56
N ASN A 195 5.16 -11.29 -18.32
CA ASN A 195 6.23 -12.14 -18.84
C ASN A 195 7.14 -12.68 -17.75
N GLY A 196 7.20 -12.01 -16.59
CA GLY A 196 8.11 -12.38 -15.51
C GLY A 196 9.58 -12.28 -15.92
N HIS A 197 10.47 -12.85 -15.12
CA HIS A 197 11.92 -12.75 -15.29
C HIS A 197 12.58 -14.09 -15.58
N GLY A 198 13.67 -14.02 -16.34
CA GLY A 198 14.44 -15.21 -16.78
C GLY A 198 13.72 -16.04 -17.84
N LYS A 199 14.36 -17.13 -18.25
CA LYS A 199 13.85 -18.02 -19.32
C LYS A 199 12.53 -18.72 -18.97
N ASP A 200 12.26 -18.86 -17.66
CA ASP A 200 11.09 -19.60 -17.14
C ASP A 200 9.95 -18.64 -16.71
N GLY A 201 10.08 -17.32 -17.00
CA GLY A 201 9.04 -16.34 -16.70
C GLY A 201 8.68 -16.26 -15.20
N LYS A 202 9.67 -16.29 -14.30
CA LYS A 202 9.41 -16.25 -12.86
C LYS A 202 8.73 -14.96 -12.44
N PRO A 203 7.59 -15.03 -11.73
CA PRO A 203 6.88 -13.85 -11.28
C PRO A 203 7.69 -13.09 -10.22
N VAL A 204 7.46 -11.78 -10.12
CA VAL A 204 8.03 -10.87 -9.12
C VAL A 204 6.94 -10.17 -8.35
N VAL A 205 7.28 -9.68 -7.15
CA VAL A 205 6.32 -9.02 -6.24
C VAL A 205 6.40 -7.50 -6.28
N PHE A 206 7.54 -6.92 -6.60
CA PHE A 206 7.74 -5.46 -6.68
C PHE A 206 8.09 -5.00 -8.11
N PRO A 207 7.71 -3.75 -8.46
CA PRO A 207 6.86 -2.83 -7.71
C PRO A 207 5.41 -3.30 -7.64
N LYS A 208 4.67 -2.88 -6.62
CA LYS A 208 3.22 -2.94 -6.62
C LYS A 208 2.69 -2.00 -7.69
N LEU A 209 1.76 -2.46 -8.53
CA LEU A 209 1.13 -1.68 -9.59
C LEU A 209 -0.30 -1.30 -9.18
N VAL A 210 -0.69 -0.05 -9.42
CA VAL A 210 -2.03 0.47 -9.13
C VAL A 210 -2.54 1.24 -10.34
N TYR A 211 -3.61 0.74 -10.93
CA TYR A 211 -4.33 1.39 -12.01
C TYR A 211 -5.28 2.46 -11.46
N LEU A 212 -5.15 3.68 -11.95
CA LEU A 212 -5.98 4.82 -11.60
C LEU A 212 -7.22 4.79 -12.51
N TYR A 213 -8.36 4.37 -11.96
CA TYR A 213 -9.58 4.14 -12.73
C TYR A 213 -10.46 5.39 -12.78
N ASP A 214 -10.62 5.96 -13.96
CA ASP A 214 -11.59 7.01 -14.26
C ASP A 214 -12.53 6.54 -15.37
N GLU A 215 -13.80 6.23 -15.02
CA GLU A 215 -14.82 5.76 -15.97
C GLU A 215 -15.02 6.73 -17.13
N ARG A 216 -15.04 8.05 -16.84
CA ARG A 216 -15.25 9.08 -17.88
C ARG A 216 -14.12 9.09 -18.90
N GLN A 217 -12.88 8.93 -18.46
CA GLN A 217 -11.73 8.80 -19.34
C GLN A 217 -11.80 7.51 -20.18
N ILE A 218 -12.15 6.39 -19.56
CA ILE A 218 -12.26 5.08 -20.24
C ILE A 218 -13.33 5.11 -21.33
N GLU A 219 -14.46 5.81 -21.09
CA GLU A 219 -15.54 5.95 -22.07
C GLU A 219 -15.21 6.93 -23.20
N ALA A 220 -14.44 7.99 -22.91
CA ALA A 220 -14.13 9.05 -23.86
C ALA A 220 -12.88 8.78 -24.73
N ASP A 221 -11.94 7.95 -24.26
CA ASP A 221 -10.65 7.76 -24.89
C ASP A 221 -10.35 6.28 -25.19
N LYS A 222 -10.19 5.97 -26.50
CA LYS A 222 -9.90 4.60 -26.97
C LYS A 222 -8.65 3.99 -26.34
N TRP A 223 -7.62 4.79 -26.09
CA TRP A 223 -6.37 4.32 -25.51
C TRP A 223 -6.55 3.92 -24.03
N SER A 224 -7.34 4.68 -23.30
CA SER A 224 -7.70 4.36 -21.91
C SER A 224 -8.55 3.09 -21.82
N ALA A 225 -9.49 2.90 -22.75
CA ALA A 225 -10.29 1.68 -22.79
C ALA A 225 -9.43 0.43 -23.04
N GLN A 226 -8.49 0.51 -23.97
CA GLN A 226 -7.55 -0.59 -24.26
C GLN A 226 -6.63 -0.87 -23.06
N LEU A 227 -6.12 0.18 -22.40
CA LEU A 227 -5.27 0.03 -21.23
C LEU A 227 -6.02 -0.62 -20.06
N PHE A 228 -7.29 -0.29 -19.85
CA PHE A 228 -8.09 -0.93 -18.83
C PHE A 228 -8.24 -2.44 -19.06
N ASP A 229 -8.48 -2.87 -20.30
CA ASP A 229 -8.55 -4.30 -20.64
C ASP A 229 -7.22 -5.01 -20.43
N GLU A 230 -6.09 -4.39 -20.79
CA GLU A 230 -4.75 -4.91 -20.49
C GLU A 230 -4.46 -4.98 -18.98
N ALA A 231 -4.92 -4.01 -18.21
CA ALA A 231 -4.81 -4.02 -16.75
C ALA A 231 -5.60 -5.19 -16.15
N VAL A 232 -6.86 -5.41 -16.56
CA VAL A 232 -7.68 -6.52 -16.09
C VAL A 232 -7.04 -7.87 -16.45
N ARG A 233 -6.55 -8.02 -17.67
CA ARG A 233 -5.83 -9.24 -18.09
C ARG A 233 -4.62 -9.50 -17.20
N THR A 234 -3.83 -8.47 -16.94
CA THR A 234 -2.63 -8.60 -16.12
C THR A 234 -2.97 -8.97 -14.68
N SER A 235 -4.00 -8.36 -14.08
CA SER A 235 -4.40 -8.72 -12.72
C SER A 235 -4.99 -10.13 -12.61
N SER A 236 -5.63 -10.64 -13.66
CA SER A 236 -6.10 -12.04 -13.73
C SER A 236 -4.94 -13.06 -13.74
N GLU A 237 -3.77 -12.67 -14.25
CA GLU A 237 -2.59 -13.54 -14.33
C GLU A 237 -1.62 -13.33 -13.15
N CYS A 238 -1.46 -12.08 -12.67
CA CYS A 238 -0.40 -11.70 -11.73
C CYS A 238 -0.91 -11.06 -10.44
N MET A 239 -2.24 -10.95 -10.20
CA MET A 239 -2.87 -10.23 -9.08
C MET A 239 -2.58 -8.72 -9.03
N TYR A 240 -1.81 -8.17 -9.95
CA TYR A 240 -1.56 -6.75 -10.18
C TYR A 240 -1.93 -6.36 -11.61
N PRO A 241 -2.38 -5.11 -11.84
CA PRO A 241 -2.50 -4.02 -10.87
C PRO A 241 -3.71 -4.18 -9.93
N ASP A 242 -3.64 -3.49 -8.77
CA ASP A 242 -4.82 -3.12 -8.00
C ASP A 242 -5.49 -1.89 -8.67
N TYR A 243 -6.74 -1.57 -8.32
CA TYR A 243 -7.53 -0.51 -8.95
C TYR A 243 -7.96 0.53 -7.93
N LEU A 244 -7.71 1.80 -8.22
CA LEU A 244 -8.15 2.93 -7.40
C LEU A 244 -9.20 3.74 -8.15
N SER A 245 -10.41 3.83 -7.61
CA SER A 245 -11.50 4.61 -8.22
C SER A 245 -11.29 6.11 -8.05
N LEU A 246 -11.42 6.84 -9.15
CA LEU A 246 -11.36 8.31 -9.20
C LEU A 246 -12.70 8.96 -9.64
N SER A 247 -13.62 8.17 -10.20
CA SER A 247 -14.86 8.66 -10.82
C SER A 247 -16.13 8.32 -10.05
N SER A 248 -16.02 7.64 -8.89
CA SER A 248 -17.16 7.30 -8.06
C SER A 248 -17.75 8.53 -7.36
N GLU A 249 -19.06 8.52 -7.12
CA GLU A 249 -19.73 9.47 -6.23
C GLU A 249 -19.40 9.24 -4.74
N ASN A 250 -18.71 8.16 -4.42
CA ASN A 250 -18.36 7.77 -3.07
C ASN A 250 -16.84 7.75 -2.87
N GLY A 251 -16.42 8.14 -1.68
CA GLY A 251 -15.03 7.97 -1.22
C GLY A 251 -14.17 9.23 -1.35
N SER A 252 -13.36 9.45 -0.33
CA SER A 252 -12.53 10.64 -0.18
C SER A 252 -11.54 10.85 -1.32
N VAL A 253 -11.02 9.76 -1.92
CA VAL A 253 -10.07 9.87 -3.05
C VAL A 253 -10.77 10.41 -4.30
N SER A 254 -11.96 9.87 -4.63
CA SER A 254 -12.77 10.36 -5.75
C SER A 254 -13.24 11.80 -5.53
N GLU A 255 -13.64 12.15 -4.30
CA GLU A 255 -14.05 13.52 -3.92
C GLU A 255 -12.89 14.51 -4.12
N ILE A 256 -11.68 14.18 -3.65
CA ILE A 256 -10.48 15.01 -3.82
C ILE A 256 -10.17 15.19 -5.31
N PHE A 257 -10.22 14.10 -6.09
CA PHE A 257 -9.97 14.17 -7.52
C PHE A 257 -11.00 15.04 -8.25
N GLN A 258 -12.29 14.89 -7.95
CA GLN A 258 -13.36 15.68 -8.57
C GLN A 258 -13.29 17.16 -8.18
N GLN A 259 -12.97 17.46 -6.93
CA GLN A 259 -12.93 18.83 -6.42
C GLN A 259 -11.65 19.57 -6.80
N TYR A 260 -10.49 18.92 -6.79
CA TYR A 260 -9.19 19.56 -6.95
C TYR A 260 -8.40 19.12 -8.19
N GLY A 261 -8.87 18.11 -8.92
CA GLY A 261 -8.09 17.49 -10.00
C GLY A 261 -6.83 16.75 -9.51
N ALA A 262 -6.70 16.53 -8.20
CA ALA A 262 -5.52 15.97 -7.56
C ALA A 262 -5.74 14.52 -7.12
N ILE A 263 -4.77 13.64 -7.39
CA ILE A 263 -4.88 12.21 -7.11
C ILE A 263 -4.12 11.87 -5.83
N THR A 264 -4.84 11.39 -4.82
CA THR A 264 -4.22 10.82 -3.62
C THR A 264 -3.90 9.35 -3.89
N SER A 265 -2.67 9.06 -4.28
CA SER A 265 -2.20 7.70 -4.51
C SER A 265 -2.05 6.91 -3.20
N PRO A 266 -2.23 5.58 -3.20
CA PRO A 266 -1.93 4.76 -2.03
C PRO A 266 -0.42 4.65 -1.81
N MET A 267 0.00 4.66 -0.55
CA MET A 267 1.39 4.43 -0.15
C MET A 267 1.58 2.99 0.30
N GLY A 268 2.62 2.35 -0.21
CA GLY A 268 2.96 0.98 0.16
C GLY A 268 1.78 0.02 -0.03
N CYS A 269 1.29 -0.56 1.08
CA CYS A 269 0.20 -1.53 1.00
C CYS A 269 -1.18 -0.87 0.79
N ARG A 270 -1.56 0.15 1.60
CA ARG A 270 -2.90 0.75 1.55
C ARG A 270 -3.02 2.11 2.27
N ALA A 271 -1.92 2.73 2.71
CA ALA A 271 -1.98 3.98 3.45
C ALA A 271 -2.34 5.15 2.53
N PHE A 272 -3.20 6.05 3.03
CA PHE A 272 -3.55 7.31 2.38
C PHE A 272 -3.22 8.48 3.29
N LEU A 273 -2.87 9.61 2.68
CA LEU A 273 -2.64 10.85 3.38
C LEU A 273 -3.95 11.59 3.61
N SER A 274 -4.10 12.24 4.77
CA SER A 274 -5.17 13.21 4.98
C SER A 274 -5.07 14.33 3.94
N LEU A 275 -6.21 14.84 3.44
CA LEU A 275 -6.24 16.02 2.60
C LEU A 275 -5.50 17.17 3.30
N TRP A 276 -4.63 17.82 2.56
CA TRP A 276 -3.97 19.06 2.94
C TRP A 276 -3.88 19.98 1.72
N CYS A 277 -4.26 21.23 1.91
CA CYS A 277 -4.17 22.26 0.87
C CYS A 277 -3.11 23.29 1.27
N ASN A 278 -2.39 23.79 0.27
CA ASN A 278 -1.45 24.89 0.47
C ASN A 278 -2.18 26.25 0.67
N GLU A 279 -1.43 27.32 0.85
CA GLU A 279 -1.97 28.67 1.08
C GLU A 279 -2.83 29.18 -0.09
N GLU A 280 -2.64 28.65 -1.29
CA GLU A 280 -3.43 28.96 -2.49
C GLU A 280 -4.71 28.10 -2.61
N GLY A 281 -5.00 27.25 -1.63
CA GLY A 281 -6.16 26.36 -1.62
C GLY A 281 -6.03 25.14 -2.54
N ARG A 282 -4.84 24.88 -3.10
CA ARG A 282 -4.58 23.70 -3.95
C ARG A 282 -4.26 22.48 -3.10
N ALA A 283 -4.91 21.35 -3.40
CA ALA A 283 -4.59 20.09 -2.76
C ALA A 283 -3.19 19.62 -3.17
N VAL A 284 -2.34 19.36 -2.18
CA VAL A 284 -1.00 18.79 -2.39
C VAL A 284 -1.07 17.31 -2.09
N THR A 285 -0.95 16.47 -3.11
CA THR A 285 -1.06 15.02 -3.01
C THR A 285 0.24 14.26 -3.28
N VAL A 286 1.25 14.95 -3.81
CA VAL A 286 2.59 14.41 -4.09
C VAL A 286 3.64 15.15 -3.24
N GLY A 287 4.77 14.54 -2.98
CA GLY A 287 5.82 15.11 -2.13
C GLY A 287 5.45 15.13 -0.64
N ARG A 288 4.69 14.17 -0.16
CA ARG A 288 4.20 14.09 1.23
C ARG A 288 4.42 12.69 1.82
N CYS A 289 4.35 12.59 3.14
CA CYS A 289 4.61 11.33 3.82
C CYS A 289 3.70 11.07 5.03
N ASN A 290 3.73 9.81 5.46
CA ASN A 290 3.21 9.33 6.73
C ASN A 290 4.35 9.19 7.74
N ILE A 291 4.11 9.50 9.01
CA ILE A 291 5.14 9.45 10.06
C ILE A 291 5.10 8.18 10.92
N GLY A 292 4.09 7.35 10.74
CA GLY A 292 3.94 6.09 11.45
C GLY A 292 2.49 5.68 11.64
N ALA A 293 2.32 4.44 12.10
CA ALA A 293 1.03 3.87 12.44
C ALA A 293 1.05 3.24 13.84
N VAL A 294 -0.04 3.40 14.58
CA VAL A 294 -0.28 2.72 15.87
C VAL A 294 -1.65 2.07 15.80
N SER A 295 -1.72 0.77 16.04
CA SER A 295 -2.96 0.00 15.90
C SER A 295 -3.53 -0.40 17.26
N LEU A 296 -4.86 -0.29 17.37
CA LEU A 296 -5.66 -0.76 18.48
C LEU A 296 -5.90 -2.28 18.36
N ASN A 297 -5.95 -2.97 19.48
CA ASN A 297 -6.46 -4.33 19.60
C ASN A 297 -7.87 -4.25 20.19
N LEU A 298 -8.88 -4.08 19.35
CA LEU A 298 -10.25 -3.88 19.79
C LEU A 298 -10.78 -5.03 20.66
N PRO A 299 -10.51 -6.32 20.37
CA PRO A 299 -10.92 -7.42 21.24
C PRO A 299 -10.41 -7.32 22.68
N ILE A 300 -9.14 -6.93 22.90
CA ILE A 300 -8.60 -6.72 24.27
C ILE A 300 -9.33 -5.58 24.98
N ILE A 301 -9.52 -4.45 24.30
CA ILE A 301 -10.17 -3.27 24.87
C ILE A 301 -11.60 -3.60 25.30
N LEU A 302 -12.32 -4.34 24.46
CA LEU A 302 -13.70 -4.75 24.72
C LEU A 302 -13.77 -5.77 25.86
N LYS A 303 -12.92 -6.80 25.83
CA LYS A 303 -12.88 -7.80 26.90
C LYS A 303 -12.51 -7.19 28.24
N LEU A 304 -11.60 -6.21 28.25
CA LEU A 304 -11.23 -5.46 29.44
C LEU A 304 -12.41 -4.69 30.02
N ALA A 305 -13.24 -4.05 29.17
CA ALA A 305 -14.46 -3.37 29.63
C ALA A 305 -15.45 -4.37 30.25
N GLN A 306 -15.68 -5.51 29.61
CA GLN A 306 -16.57 -6.58 30.12
C GLN A 306 -16.13 -7.12 31.49
N LEU A 307 -14.81 -7.26 31.71
CA LEU A 307 -14.29 -7.81 32.97
C LEU A 307 -14.31 -6.79 34.12
N ARG A 308 -13.98 -5.53 33.85
CA ARG A 308 -13.87 -4.50 34.88
C ARG A 308 -15.21 -3.92 35.31
N HIS A 309 -16.15 -3.85 34.39
CA HIS A 309 -17.43 -3.18 34.59
C HIS A 309 -18.58 -3.99 33.97
N PRO A 310 -18.89 -5.20 34.48
CA PRO A 310 -19.86 -6.12 33.87
C PRO A 310 -21.23 -5.50 33.58
N ASP A 311 -21.71 -4.61 34.44
CA ASP A 311 -23.03 -3.98 34.32
C ASP A 311 -23.06 -2.79 33.35
N THR A 312 -21.93 -2.10 33.16
CA THR A 312 -21.80 -0.86 32.35
C THR A 312 -20.81 -0.98 31.20
N TRP A 313 -20.35 -2.20 30.91
CA TRP A 313 -19.23 -2.45 29.99
C TRP A 313 -19.38 -1.80 28.60
N ARG A 314 -20.62 -1.64 28.10
CA ARG A 314 -20.86 -0.98 26.81
C ARG A 314 -20.44 0.49 26.83
N ASN A 315 -20.74 1.20 27.92
CA ASN A 315 -20.32 2.60 28.10
C ASN A 315 -18.81 2.67 28.42
N ASP A 316 -18.33 1.75 29.25
CA ASP A 316 -16.91 1.70 29.60
C ASP A 316 -16.00 1.35 28.43
N PHE A 317 -16.46 0.57 27.47
CA PHE A 317 -15.75 0.32 26.22
C PHE A 317 -15.36 1.63 25.52
N TRP A 318 -16.32 2.55 25.34
CA TRP A 318 -16.06 3.84 24.70
C TRP A 318 -15.09 4.71 25.51
N ARG A 319 -15.24 4.73 26.82
CA ARG A 319 -14.30 5.44 27.70
C ARG A 319 -12.88 4.88 27.63
N ILE A 320 -12.73 3.56 27.65
CA ILE A 320 -11.42 2.90 27.52
C ILE A 320 -10.84 3.14 26.14
N LEU A 321 -11.66 3.08 25.10
CA LEU A 321 -11.22 3.38 23.72
C LEU A 321 -10.69 4.81 23.63
N ASP A 322 -11.40 5.78 24.18
CA ASP A 322 -10.96 7.21 24.24
C ASP A 322 -9.62 7.36 24.96
N GLU A 323 -9.42 6.69 26.09
CA GLU A 323 -8.13 6.70 26.80
C GLU A 323 -6.98 6.15 25.91
N ARG A 324 -7.25 5.15 25.06
CA ARG A 324 -6.24 4.61 24.13
C ARG A 324 -5.98 5.55 22.97
N LEU A 325 -7.01 6.24 22.48
CA LEU A 325 -6.87 7.23 21.42
C LEU A 325 -6.04 8.44 21.89
N GLU A 326 -6.28 8.98 23.08
CA GLU A 326 -5.47 10.06 23.68
C GLU A 326 -4.01 9.62 23.88
N PHE A 327 -3.81 8.37 24.18
CA PHE A 327 -2.50 7.80 24.34
C PHE A 327 -1.73 7.77 23.00
N ILE A 328 -2.37 7.27 21.93
CA ILE A 328 -1.81 7.27 20.56
C ILE A 328 -1.56 8.71 20.11
N ARG A 329 -2.47 9.65 20.40
CA ARG A 329 -2.30 11.08 20.15
C ARG A 329 -1.02 11.62 20.79
N SER A 330 -0.83 11.38 22.09
CA SER A 330 0.37 11.80 22.82
C SER A 330 1.65 11.22 22.21
N PHE A 331 1.62 9.95 21.81
CA PHE A 331 2.72 9.31 21.12
C PHE A 331 3.06 10.01 19.79
N PHE A 332 2.05 10.33 18.96
CA PHE A 332 2.28 11.00 17.69
C PHE A 332 2.77 12.44 17.85
N LYS A 333 2.31 13.18 18.87
CA LYS A 333 2.85 14.52 19.17
C LYS A 333 4.35 14.46 19.42
N LYS A 334 4.82 13.53 20.27
CA LYS A 334 6.27 13.28 20.46
C LYS A 334 6.97 12.93 19.15
N ARG A 335 6.30 12.16 18.28
CA ARG A 335 6.85 11.74 16.99
C ARG A 335 7.00 12.92 16.02
N TYR A 336 6.00 13.79 15.94
CA TYR A 336 6.09 15.05 15.18
C TYR A 336 7.25 15.92 15.66
N ASP A 337 7.44 16.06 16.98
CA ASP A 337 8.54 16.84 17.54
C ASP A 337 9.93 16.23 17.22
N ILE A 338 10.05 14.93 17.27
CA ILE A 338 11.31 14.24 16.87
C ILE A 338 11.64 14.54 15.41
N ILE A 339 10.67 14.40 14.48
CA ILE A 339 10.90 14.65 13.06
C ILE A 339 11.17 16.13 12.79
N ARG A 340 10.39 17.03 13.39
CA ARG A 340 10.56 18.49 13.26
C ARG A 340 12.00 18.95 13.58
N ASN A 341 12.62 18.30 14.57
CA ASN A 341 13.97 18.63 15.03
C ASN A 341 15.10 17.94 14.27
N GLN A 342 14.81 17.03 13.35
CA GLN A 342 15.84 16.42 12.47
C GLN A 342 16.43 17.48 11.52
N LYS A 343 17.68 17.30 11.12
CA LYS A 343 18.29 18.05 10.00
C LYS A 343 17.75 17.52 8.67
N CYS A 344 17.63 18.39 7.67
CA CYS A 344 17.21 17.99 6.33
C CYS A 344 18.19 17.01 5.67
N SER A 345 19.48 17.05 6.08
CA SER A 345 20.48 16.05 5.69
C SER A 345 20.18 14.61 6.14
N SER A 346 19.19 14.39 7.01
CA SER A 346 18.75 13.02 7.39
C SER A 346 18.02 12.27 6.27
N ASN A 347 17.40 13.00 5.33
CA ASN A 347 16.79 12.47 4.11
C ASN A 347 16.95 13.49 2.97
N PRO A 348 18.14 13.58 2.35
CA PRO A 348 18.48 14.63 1.40
C PRO A 348 17.55 14.64 0.17
N LEU A 349 17.27 13.49 -0.44
CA LEU A 349 16.41 13.41 -1.62
C LEU A 349 15.01 13.99 -1.36
N ALA A 350 14.47 13.78 -0.16
CA ALA A 350 13.15 14.29 0.22
C ALA A 350 13.20 15.80 0.58
N PHE A 351 14.14 16.22 1.43
CA PHE A 351 14.11 17.54 2.06
C PHE A 351 15.02 18.58 1.43
N THR A 352 15.98 18.17 0.57
CA THR A 352 16.94 19.10 -0.07
C THR A 352 16.92 19.06 -1.60
N GLN A 353 16.41 17.99 -2.22
CA GLN A 353 16.38 17.79 -3.67
C GLN A 353 14.96 17.83 -4.27
N GLY A 354 13.96 18.25 -3.49
CA GLY A 354 12.60 18.44 -3.96
C GLY A 354 11.75 17.17 -4.06
N GLY A 355 12.20 16.05 -3.51
CA GLY A 355 11.37 14.83 -3.45
C GLY A 355 10.11 14.98 -2.59
N PHE A 356 10.12 15.98 -1.66
CA PHE A 356 8.94 16.40 -0.91
C PHE A 356 8.57 17.84 -1.25
N TYR A 357 7.29 18.15 -1.03
CA TYR A 357 6.76 19.50 -1.20
C TYR A 357 7.55 20.50 -0.35
N GLU A 358 7.98 21.62 -0.92
CA GLU A 358 8.92 22.57 -0.30
C GLU A 358 10.25 21.93 0.18
N GLY A 359 10.59 20.77 -0.32
CA GLY A 359 11.79 19.97 0.06
C GLY A 359 13.08 20.41 -0.61
N THR A 360 13.32 21.73 -0.74
CA THR A 360 14.54 22.35 -1.30
C THR A 360 15.31 23.12 -0.23
N LYS A 361 15.31 22.62 1.00
CA LYS A 361 15.98 23.26 2.14
C LYS A 361 17.48 22.98 2.16
N SER A 362 18.23 23.81 2.92
CA SER A 362 19.63 23.50 3.19
C SER A 362 19.78 22.19 3.99
N PRO A 363 20.82 21.37 3.75
CA PRO A 363 21.10 20.17 4.52
C PRO A 363 21.19 20.40 6.04
N ASP A 364 21.65 21.57 6.46
CA ASP A 364 21.79 21.96 7.87
C ASP A 364 20.51 22.52 8.51
N ASP A 365 19.52 22.88 7.71
CA ASP A 365 18.22 23.31 8.20
C ASP A 365 17.52 22.17 8.93
N ARG A 366 16.60 22.52 9.84
CA ARG A 366 15.68 21.55 10.44
C ARG A 366 14.51 21.29 9.50
N VAL A 367 13.93 20.08 9.59
CA VAL A 367 12.69 19.72 8.89
C VAL A 367 11.59 20.76 9.23
N GLY A 368 11.50 21.15 10.51
CA GLY A 368 10.72 22.31 10.93
C GLY A 368 9.25 22.19 10.53
N ASP A 369 8.74 23.22 9.84
CA ASP A 369 7.32 23.31 9.48
C ASP A 369 6.87 22.35 8.37
N LEU A 370 7.79 21.67 7.71
CA LEU A 370 7.41 20.61 6.74
C LEU A 370 6.56 19.50 7.38
N VAL A 371 6.60 19.35 8.72
CA VAL A 371 5.74 18.39 9.43
C VAL A 371 4.24 18.70 9.31
N ARG A 372 3.84 19.93 8.93
CA ARG A 372 2.43 20.36 8.82
C ARG A 372 1.59 19.58 7.82
N TYR A 373 2.22 19.03 6.79
CA TYR A 373 1.56 18.23 5.76
C TYR A 373 1.78 16.72 5.92
N MET A 374 2.48 16.27 6.95
CA MET A 374 2.70 14.85 7.24
C MET A 374 1.49 14.27 7.98
N THR A 375 1.16 13.01 7.75
CA THR A 375 0.01 12.34 8.36
C THR A 375 0.46 11.27 9.35
N ALA A 376 -0.23 11.15 10.49
CA ALA A 376 -0.09 10.04 11.44
C ALA A 376 -1.34 9.14 11.40
N SER A 377 -1.16 7.83 11.46
CA SER A 377 -2.22 6.84 11.25
C SER A 377 -2.64 6.13 12.54
N PHE A 378 -3.91 6.27 12.90
CA PHE A 378 -4.58 5.53 13.98
C PHE A 378 -5.17 4.26 13.42
N GLY A 379 -4.55 3.12 13.69
CA GLY A 379 -4.89 1.84 13.09
C GLY A 379 -5.96 1.07 13.84
N ILE A 380 -6.79 0.34 13.10
CA ILE A 380 -7.72 -0.64 13.65
C ILE A 380 -7.46 -2.02 13.05
N THR A 381 -7.72 -3.06 13.84
CA THR A 381 -7.70 -4.47 13.42
C THR A 381 -8.77 -5.24 14.14
N ALA A 382 -9.06 -6.45 13.69
CA ALA A 382 -9.94 -7.39 14.38
C ALA A 382 -11.35 -6.82 14.64
N LEU A 383 -11.88 -6.06 13.68
CA LEU A 383 -13.19 -5.44 13.84
C LEU A 383 -14.31 -6.48 13.79
N ASP A 384 -14.12 -7.59 13.06
CA ASP A 384 -15.04 -8.73 13.03
C ASP A 384 -15.09 -9.45 14.38
N GLU A 385 -13.95 -9.79 14.97
CA GLU A 385 -13.87 -10.40 16.30
C GLU A 385 -14.42 -9.47 17.39
N ALA A 386 -14.19 -8.16 17.28
CA ALA A 386 -14.77 -7.19 18.20
C ALA A 386 -16.29 -7.11 18.07
N THR A 387 -16.84 -7.18 16.86
CA THR A 387 -18.28 -7.25 16.60
C THR A 387 -18.90 -8.48 17.24
N TYR A 388 -18.25 -9.63 17.12
CA TYR A 388 -18.69 -10.87 17.78
C TYR A 388 -18.69 -10.74 19.31
N LEU A 389 -17.66 -10.18 19.90
CA LEU A 389 -17.59 -9.95 21.35
C LEU A 389 -18.65 -8.95 21.84
N TRP A 390 -19.06 -7.99 21.00
CA TRP A 390 -20.07 -6.98 21.31
C TRP A 390 -21.50 -7.52 21.24
N SER A 391 -21.83 -8.25 20.19
CA SER A 391 -23.20 -8.61 19.82
C SER A 391 -23.50 -10.10 19.93
N GLY A 392 -22.48 -10.96 19.98
CA GLY A 392 -22.61 -12.43 19.83
C GLY A 392 -22.86 -12.86 18.38
N ARG A 393 -22.80 -11.94 17.41
CA ARG A 393 -23.05 -12.19 15.98
C ARG A 393 -21.82 -11.84 15.16
N ARG A 394 -21.59 -12.58 14.07
CA ARG A 394 -20.51 -12.30 13.12
C ARG A 394 -20.76 -10.97 12.41
N LEU A 395 -19.72 -10.35 11.89
CA LEU A 395 -19.80 -9.08 11.15
C LEU A 395 -20.78 -9.16 9.98
N VAL A 396 -20.83 -10.29 9.26
CA VAL A 396 -21.76 -10.51 8.14
C VAL A 396 -23.23 -10.65 8.59
N GLU A 397 -23.48 -11.07 9.83
CA GLU A 397 -24.81 -11.27 10.42
C GLU A 397 -25.31 -10.02 11.15
N GLU A 398 -24.42 -9.26 11.73
CA GLU A 398 -24.74 -8.07 12.55
C GLU A 398 -25.12 -6.87 11.70
N GLY A 399 -24.74 -6.89 10.42
CA GLY A 399 -25.11 -5.83 9.48
C GLY A 399 -24.21 -4.58 9.52
N GLY A 400 -23.24 -4.52 10.43
CA GLY A 400 -22.22 -3.46 10.49
C GLY A 400 -22.54 -2.26 11.38
N ASP A 401 -23.54 -2.34 12.22
CA ASP A 401 -23.92 -1.20 13.08
C ASP A 401 -22.83 -0.90 14.12
N PHE A 402 -22.30 -1.93 14.77
CA PHE A 402 -21.21 -1.75 15.75
C PHE A 402 -19.91 -1.31 15.08
N SER A 403 -19.51 -1.98 13.99
CA SER A 403 -18.26 -1.65 13.27
C SER A 403 -18.27 -0.21 12.78
N ALA A 404 -19.34 0.21 12.14
CA ALA A 404 -19.51 1.58 11.68
C ALA A 404 -19.54 2.59 12.85
N SER A 405 -20.15 2.22 14.00
CA SER A 405 -20.16 3.08 15.19
C SER A 405 -18.76 3.32 15.75
N VAL A 406 -17.93 2.25 15.82
CA VAL A 406 -16.52 2.39 16.23
C VAL A 406 -15.77 3.32 15.30
N LEU A 407 -15.90 3.14 13.99
CA LEU A 407 -15.18 3.96 13.01
C LEU A 407 -15.66 5.41 12.98
N ARG A 408 -16.97 5.68 13.12
CA ARG A 408 -17.50 7.05 13.25
C ARG A 408 -16.99 7.72 14.52
N HIS A 409 -16.97 7.02 15.64
CA HIS A 409 -16.42 7.55 16.91
C HIS A 409 -14.93 7.92 16.75
N LEU A 410 -14.13 7.07 16.13
CA LEU A 410 -12.73 7.40 15.80
C LEU A 410 -12.65 8.63 14.90
N LYS A 411 -13.47 8.71 13.86
CA LYS A 411 -13.48 9.85 12.92
C LYS A 411 -13.76 11.18 13.64
N GLU A 412 -14.73 11.21 14.52
CA GLU A 412 -15.09 12.38 15.33
C GLU A 412 -13.93 12.78 16.27
N LYS A 413 -13.32 11.80 16.97
CA LYS A 413 -12.17 12.06 17.85
C LYS A 413 -10.94 12.57 17.07
N LEU A 414 -10.64 11.98 15.94
CA LEU A 414 -9.51 12.44 15.14
C LEU A 414 -9.76 13.82 14.54
N ALA A 415 -10.98 14.15 14.18
CA ALA A 415 -11.35 15.51 13.74
C ALA A 415 -11.13 16.53 14.86
N GLN A 416 -11.50 16.20 16.11
CA GLN A 416 -11.20 17.02 17.29
C GLN A 416 -9.68 17.18 17.47
N PHE A 417 -8.92 16.08 17.43
CA PHE A 417 -7.46 16.11 17.59
C PHE A 417 -6.76 16.96 16.52
N LYS A 418 -7.19 16.84 15.25
CA LYS A 418 -6.69 17.70 14.16
C LYS A 418 -6.87 19.18 14.48
N LYS A 419 -8.06 19.56 14.95
CA LYS A 419 -8.38 20.95 15.30
C LYS A 419 -7.55 21.47 16.47
N GLU A 420 -7.33 20.64 17.49
CA GLU A 420 -6.61 21.02 18.71
C GLU A 420 -5.09 21.08 18.51
N ASP A 421 -4.52 20.16 17.75
CA ASP A 421 -3.07 19.99 17.61
C ASP A 421 -2.49 20.66 16.37
N GLY A 422 -3.31 20.96 15.36
CA GLY A 422 -2.85 21.42 14.04
C GLY A 422 -2.09 20.36 13.26
N HIS A 423 -2.20 19.08 13.63
CA HIS A 423 -1.58 17.94 12.95
C HIS A 423 -2.59 17.12 12.14
N LEU A 424 -2.12 16.39 11.16
CA LEU A 424 -2.95 15.53 10.32
C LEU A 424 -2.99 14.11 10.88
N TYR A 425 -4.17 13.65 11.24
CA TYR A 425 -4.45 12.30 11.73
C TYR A 425 -5.44 11.60 10.82
N ALA A 426 -5.32 10.28 10.66
CA ALA A 426 -6.22 9.51 9.80
C ALA A 426 -6.50 8.12 10.37
N ILE A 427 -7.71 7.58 10.14
CA ILE A 427 -8.07 6.21 10.49
C ILE A 427 -7.44 5.26 9.48
N TYR A 428 -6.70 4.31 9.99
CA TYR A 428 -5.97 3.33 9.19
C TYR A 428 -6.54 1.93 9.35
N GLY A 429 -7.13 1.40 8.30
CA GLY A 429 -7.45 -0.01 8.20
C GLY A 429 -6.15 -0.81 8.16
N THR A 430 -5.63 -1.18 9.31
CA THR A 430 -4.26 -1.70 9.45
C THR A 430 -4.03 -2.97 8.62
N PRO A 431 -2.96 -3.02 7.82
CA PRO A 431 -2.53 -4.26 7.18
C PRO A 431 -1.94 -5.19 8.24
N ALA A 432 -2.74 -6.10 8.73
CA ALA A 432 -2.35 -6.99 9.83
C ALA A 432 -1.50 -8.17 9.36
N GLU A 433 -0.36 -7.90 8.75
CA GLU A 433 0.61 -8.89 8.25
C GLU A 433 0.94 -9.96 9.29
N SER A 434 2.04 -9.80 10.03
CA SER A 434 2.34 -10.63 11.20
C SER A 434 1.55 -10.22 12.43
N LEU A 435 0.91 -9.04 12.43
CA LEU A 435 0.15 -8.50 13.54
C LEU A 435 -1.11 -9.32 13.82
N CYS A 436 -1.77 -9.88 12.80
CA CYS A 436 -2.93 -10.76 12.98
C CYS A 436 -2.65 -11.89 13.99
N ALA A 437 -1.52 -12.58 13.84
CA ALA A 437 -1.08 -13.62 14.79
C ALA A 437 -0.62 -13.04 16.12
N THR A 438 0.03 -11.88 16.10
CA THR A 438 0.54 -11.24 17.33
C THR A 438 -0.61 -10.83 18.25
N GLN A 439 -1.64 -10.20 17.70
CA GLN A 439 -2.80 -9.75 18.47
C GLN A 439 -3.66 -10.91 18.98
N ALA A 440 -3.84 -11.96 18.20
CA ALA A 440 -4.53 -13.17 18.64
C ALA A 440 -3.79 -13.81 19.83
N ARG A 441 -2.46 -13.94 19.77
CA ARG A 441 -1.64 -14.44 20.89
C ARG A 441 -1.67 -13.51 22.11
N GLN A 442 -1.71 -12.19 21.91
CA GLN A 442 -1.85 -11.23 23.01
C GLN A 442 -3.20 -11.35 23.69
N TYR A 443 -4.27 -11.50 22.93
CA TYR A 443 -5.61 -11.73 23.45
C TYR A 443 -5.71 -13.07 24.21
N ASP A 444 -5.15 -14.13 23.69
CA ASP A 444 -5.11 -15.44 24.34
C ASP A 444 -4.33 -15.39 25.67
N ARG A 445 -3.18 -14.70 25.69
CA ARG A 445 -2.42 -14.46 26.91
C ARG A 445 -3.23 -13.64 27.91
N PHE A 446 -3.86 -12.55 27.47
CA PHE A 446 -4.70 -11.70 28.30
C PHE A 446 -5.81 -12.52 28.97
N CYS A 447 -6.53 -13.36 28.21
CA CYS A 447 -7.58 -14.21 28.75
C CYS A 447 -7.05 -15.19 29.83
N ARG A 448 -5.88 -15.79 29.61
CA ARG A 448 -5.25 -16.69 30.61
C ARG A 448 -4.82 -15.93 31.87
N ASP A 449 -4.22 -14.75 31.73
CA ASP A 449 -3.74 -13.94 32.86
C ASP A 449 -4.91 -13.45 33.71
N GLU A 450 -6.06 -13.15 33.12
CA GLU A 450 -7.30 -12.75 33.79
C GLU A 450 -8.17 -13.95 34.23
N GLY A 451 -7.78 -15.18 33.93
CA GLY A 451 -8.52 -16.40 34.32
C GLY A 451 -9.88 -16.59 33.60
N VAL A 452 -10.00 -16.06 32.38
CA VAL A 452 -11.24 -16.14 31.58
C VAL A 452 -11.05 -16.91 30.27
N GLU A 453 -12.16 -17.43 29.74
CA GLU A 453 -12.14 -18.17 28.49
C GLU A 453 -11.83 -17.26 27.30
N ASN A 454 -10.99 -17.77 26.38
CA ASN A 454 -10.83 -17.23 25.05
C ASN A 454 -11.90 -17.86 24.14
N VAL A 455 -12.99 -17.14 23.90
CA VAL A 455 -14.15 -17.61 23.12
C VAL A 455 -13.80 -18.02 21.69
N PHE A 456 -12.72 -17.49 21.13
CA PHE A 456 -12.27 -17.83 19.77
C PHE A 456 -11.62 -19.22 19.67
N ARG A 457 -11.41 -19.92 20.79
CA ARG A 457 -10.98 -21.33 20.83
C ARG A 457 -12.13 -22.32 20.70
N SER A 458 -13.35 -21.88 21.02
CA SER A 458 -14.55 -22.71 21.06
C SER A 458 -15.55 -22.43 19.95
N THR A 459 -15.25 -21.47 19.05
CA THR A 459 -16.11 -21.13 17.92
C THR A 459 -15.63 -21.80 16.62
N GLU A 460 -16.56 -22.20 15.75
CA GLU A 460 -16.24 -22.79 14.44
C GLU A 460 -15.83 -21.73 13.39
N HIS A 461 -16.19 -20.46 13.61
CA HIS A 461 -16.02 -19.38 12.62
C HIS A 461 -14.73 -18.59 12.78
N TYR A 462 -14.11 -18.61 13.96
CA TYR A 462 -12.89 -17.87 14.25
C TYR A 462 -11.73 -18.80 14.58
N SER A 463 -10.51 -18.31 14.38
CA SER A 463 -9.29 -19.03 14.74
C SER A 463 -8.61 -18.35 15.93
N PRO A 464 -8.09 -19.08 16.91
CA PRO A 464 -7.27 -18.52 17.96
C PRO A 464 -5.84 -18.18 17.48
N GLU A 465 -5.47 -18.55 16.25
CA GLU A 465 -4.12 -18.38 15.70
C GLU A 465 -3.93 -17.01 15.03
N TYR A 466 -5.02 -16.40 14.54
CA TYR A 466 -4.99 -15.09 13.89
C TYR A 466 -6.29 -14.32 14.09
N PHE A 467 -6.22 -13.01 14.02
CA PHE A 467 -7.37 -12.11 13.96
C PHE A 467 -7.58 -11.57 12.55
N THR A 468 -8.81 -11.20 12.25
CA THR A 468 -9.21 -10.63 10.96
C THR A 468 -8.48 -9.32 10.70
N ASN A 469 -8.11 -9.14 9.46
CA ASN A 469 -7.38 -7.96 9.01
C ASN A 469 -8.32 -6.74 8.92
N SER A 470 -7.97 -5.64 9.61
CA SER A 470 -8.64 -4.36 9.44
C SER A 470 -10.16 -4.41 9.73
N PHE A 471 -10.97 -3.88 8.80
CA PHE A 471 -12.43 -3.85 8.77
C PHE A 471 -13.04 -5.00 7.96
N HIS A 472 -12.23 -5.91 7.46
CA HIS A 472 -12.71 -6.97 6.57
C HIS A 472 -13.59 -7.97 7.30
N VAL A 473 -14.48 -8.62 6.56
CA VAL A 473 -15.14 -9.84 7.00
C VAL A 473 -14.11 -10.97 7.12
N ASN A 474 -14.33 -11.91 8.01
CA ASN A 474 -13.41 -13.04 8.21
C ASN A 474 -13.18 -13.81 6.90
N VAL A 475 -11.97 -14.28 6.70
CA VAL A 475 -11.55 -15.00 5.47
C VAL A 475 -12.23 -16.36 5.30
N THR A 476 -12.88 -16.85 6.35
CA THR A 476 -13.64 -18.13 6.36
C THR A 476 -15.09 -17.98 5.90
N GLU A 477 -15.56 -16.74 5.69
CA GLU A 477 -16.95 -16.49 5.28
C GLU A 477 -17.21 -17.01 3.87
N ASP A 478 -18.36 -17.70 3.72
CA ASP A 478 -18.86 -18.22 2.45
C ASP A 478 -19.85 -17.22 1.85
N ILE A 479 -19.33 -16.21 1.17
CA ILE A 479 -20.09 -15.11 0.58
C ILE A 479 -19.59 -14.82 -0.83
N THR A 480 -20.44 -14.26 -1.66
CA THR A 480 -20.07 -13.83 -3.01
C THR A 480 -19.19 -12.58 -2.99
N PRO A 481 -18.43 -12.31 -4.08
CA PRO A 481 -17.69 -11.07 -4.23
C PRO A 481 -18.57 -9.82 -4.04
N PHE A 482 -19.82 -9.87 -4.48
CA PHE A 482 -20.75 -8.75 -4.45
C PHE A 482 -21.26 -8.50 -3.02
N GLU A 483 -21.61 -9.55 -2.28
CA GLU A 483 -21.98 -9.46 -0.86
C GLU A 483 -20.84 -8.91 -0.03
N LYS A 484 -19.60 -9.36 -0.28
CA LYS A 484 -18.41 -8.82 0.39
C LYS A 484 -18.21 -7.32 0.11
N GLN A 485 -18.35 -6.90 -1.15
CA GLN A 485 -18.28 -5.48 -1.53
C GLN A 485 -19.38 -4.66 -0.83
N ASP A 486 -20.60 -5.19 -0.72
CA ASP A 486 -21.71 -4.50 -0.04
C ASP A 486 -21.46 -4.39 1.46
N ARG A 487 -21.01 -5.47 2.06
CA ARG A 487 -20.79 -5.51 3.51
C ARG A 487 -19.65 -4.61 3.97
N GLU A 488 -18.56 -4.56 3.22
CA GLU A 488 -17.38 -3.76 3.56
C GLU A 488 -17.50 -2.28 3.16
N PHE A 489 -18.54 -1.89 2.43
CA PHE A 489 -18.67 -0.55 1.85
C PHE A 489 -18.57 0.57 2.88
N THR A 490 -19.37 0.54 3.95
CA THR A 490 -19.41 1.60 4.96
C THR A 490 -18.10 1.67 5.74
N ASP A 491 -17.59 0.52 6.18
CA ASP A 491 -16.36 0.43 6.97
C ASP A 491 -15.12 0.86 6.16
N PHE A 492 -15.10 0.51 4.87
CA PHE A 492 -14.07 0.94 3.93
C PHE A 492 -14.00 2.47 3.84
N HIS A 493 -15.11 3.14 3.58
CA HIS A 493 -15.14 4.59 3.41
C HIS A 493 -14.91 5.38 4.70
N LEU A 494 -15.12 4.78 5.87
CA LEU A 494 -14.78 5.38 7.15
C LEU A 494 -13.28 5.31 7.48
N CYS A 495 -12.52 4.39 6.86
CA CYS A 495 -11.07 4.24 7.06
C CYS A 495 -10.26 5.10 6.08
N GLU A 496 -10.45 6.42 6.08
CA GLU A 496 -9.89 7.36 5.08
C GLU A 496 -8.35 7.37 5.00
N GLY A 497 -7.65 7.02 6.07
CA GLY A 497 -6.18 7.01 6.14
C GLY A 497 -5.52 5.70 5.70
N GLY A 498 -6.33 4.71 5.31
CA GLY A 498 -5.80 3.46 4.76
C GLY A 498 -6.87 2.41 4.61
N HIS A 499 -7.11 2.03 3.38
CA HIS A 499 -8.13 1.05 3.03
C HIS A 499 -7.74 0.33 1.73
N ILE A 500 -8.18 -0.89 1.58
CA ILE A 500 -8.21 -1.66 0.33
C ILE A 500 -9.25 -2.76 0.50
N GLN A 501 -10.03 -3.01 -0.53
CA GLN A 501 -10.99 -4.10 -0.59
C GLN A 501 -10.36 -5.27 -1.38
N TYR A 502 -10.57 -6.51 -0.94
CA TYR A 502 -10.07 -7.69 -1.63
C TYR A 502 -11.21 -8.58 -2.06
N VAL A 503 -11.09 -9.13 -3.25
CA VAL A 503 -11.92 -10.22 -3.73
C VAL A 503 -11.03 -11.40 -4.06
N ARG A 504 -11.24 -12.55 -3.38
CA ARG A 504 -10.52 -13.78 -3.68
C ARG A 504 -11.28 -14.57 -4.74
N LEU A 505 -10.63 -14.77 -5.87
CA LEU A 505 -11.20 -15.43 -7.03
C LEU A 505 -10.89 -16.92 -7.01
N ASP A 506 -11.91 -17.73 -7.27
CA ASP A 506 -11.72 -19.17 -7.51
C ASP A 506 -11.14 -19.42 -8.91
N ASN A 507 -11.72 -18.76 -9.91
CA ASN A 507 -11.28 -18.85 -11.30
C ASN A 507 -10.87 -17.46 -11.85
N PRO A 508 -9.60 -17.05 -11.66
CA PRO A 508 -9.12 -15.78 -12.19
C PRO A 508 -9.01 -15.75 -13.73
N GLU A 509 -9.08 -16.90 -14.43
CA GLU A 509 -9.01 -16.97 -15.88
C GLU A 509 -10.31 -16.48 -16.56
N ASN A 510 -11.41 -16.38 -15.83
CA ASN A 510 -12.66 -15.82 -16.33
C ASN A 510 -12.60 -14.29 -16.38
N PHE A 511 -11.99 -13.79 -17.47
CA PHE A 511 -11.73 -12.36 -17.69
C PHE A 511 -12.98 -11.47 -17.51
N GLU A 512 -14.13 -11.88 -18.06
CA GLU A 512 -15.35 -11.06 -17.98
C GLU A 512 -15.90 -10.99 -16.56
N ALA A 513 -15.82 -12.08 -15.80
CA ALA A 513 -16.20 -12.08 -14.40
C ALA A 513 -15.28 -11.19 -13.55
N VAL A 514 -13.97 -11.28 -13.77
CA VAL A 514 -12.97 -10.42 -13.10
C VAL A 514 -13.23 -8.95 -13.42
N LYS A 515 -13.45 -8.63 -14.70
CA LYS A 515 -13.76 -7.28 -15.17
C LYS A 515 -15.05 -6.72 -14.55
N ALA A 516 -16.08 -7.54 -14.44
CA ALA A 516 -17.36 -7.16 -13.83
C ALA A 516 -17.20 -6.85 -12.33
N VAL A 517 -16.46 -7.68 -11.60
CA VAL A 517 -16.17 -7.48 -10.16
C VAL A 517 -15.37 -6.19 -9.96
N ILE A 518 -14.36 -5.93 -10.78
CA ILE A 518 -13.55 -4.71 -10.72
C ILE A 518 -14.42 -3.49 -11.00
N ARG A 519 -15.18 -3.47 -12.10
CA ARG A 519 -16.06 -2.33 -12.44
C ARG A 519 -17.07 -2.01 -11.34
N ARG A 520 -17.66 -3.05 -10.73
CA ARG A 520 -18.56 -2.84 -9.61
C ARG A 520 -17.86 -2.19 -8.42
N GLY A 521 -16.66 -2.66 -8.08
CA GLY A 521 -15.85 -2.08 -7.01
C GLY A 521 -15.49 -0.62 -7.29
N MET A 522 -15.17 -0.29 -8.55
CA MET A 522 -14.87 1.08 -8.96
C MET A 522 -16.08 2.00 -8.84
N LYS A 523 -17.28 1.55 -9.22
CA LYS A 523 -18.54 2.29 -9.02
C LYS A 523 -18.83 2.54 -7.54
N LYS A 524 -18.40 1.65 -6.65
CA LYS A 524 -18.51 1.82 -5.20
C LYS A 524 -17.41 2.71 -4.59
N GLY A 525 -16.48 3.21 -5.38
CA GLY A 525 -15.38 4.07 -4.90
C GLY A 525 -14.26 3.33 -4.18
N PHE A 526 -14.10 2.04 -4.42
CA PHE A 526 -13.06 1.27 -3.76
C PHE A 526 -11.65 1.53 -4.32
N TYR A 527 -10.68 1.32 -3.47
CA TYR A 527 -9.37 0.82 -3.83
C TYR A 527 -9.42 -0.69 -3.69
N GLN A 528 -9.33 -1.41 -4.80
CA GLN A 528 -9.64 -2.84 -4.85
C GLN A 528 -8.51 -3.66 -5.46
N GLY A 529 -8.22 -4.82 -4.84
CA GLY A 529 -7.31 -5.82 -5.38
C GLY A 529 -7.99 -7.16 -5.60
N VAL A 530 -7.65 -7.85 -6.68
CA VAL A 530 -7.98 -9.26 -6.87
C VAL A 530 -6.98 -10.14 -6.11
N ASN A 531 -7.42 -11.30 -5.66
CA ASN A 531 -6.62 -12.20 -4.83
C ASN A 531 -6.81 -13.66 -5.30
N PHE A 532 -5.72 -14.39 -5.38
CA PHE A 532 -5.60 -15.84 -5.52
C PHE A 532 -4.17 -16.23 -5.09
N ASP A 533 -3.81 -17.50 -5.12
CA ASP A 533 -2.43 -17.92 -4.91
C ASP A 533 -1.79 -18.29 -6.24
N SER A 534 -0.64 -17.69 -6.57
CA SER A 534 0.13 -17.99 -7.79
C SER A 534 1.35 -18.85 -7.43
N ALA A 535 1.36 -20.09 -7.87
CA ALA A 535 2.41 -21.06 -7.60
C ALA A 535 3.28 -21.34 -8.83
N TYR A 536 4.60 -21.37 -8.63
CA TYR A 536 5.58 -21.84 -9.62
C TYR A 536 6.28 -23.08 -9.09
N CYS A 537 6.31 -24.15 -9.89
CA CYS A 537 6.99 -25.39 -9.55
C CYS A 537 8.45 -25.36 -10.02
N GLY A 538 9.41 -25.50 -9.08
CA GLY A 538 10.84 -25.51 -9.40
C GLY A 538 11.30 -26.78 -10.15
N ASP A 539 10.51 -27.87 -10.12
CA ASP A 539 10.90 -29.14 -10.75
C ASP A 539 10.37 -29.29 -12.18
N CYS A 540 9.10 -28.92 -12.44
CA CYS A 540 8.54 -29.03 -13.78
C CYS A 540 8.38 -27.70 -14.53
N GLY A 541 8.68 -26.55 -13.89
CA GLY A 541 8.62 -25.22 -14.48
C GLY A 541 7.20 -24.69 -14.74
N ARG A 542 6.14 -25.38 -14.29
CA ARG A 542 4.74 -24.97 -14.56
C ARG A 542 4.20 -24.04 -13.50
N HIS A 543 3.34 -23.14 -13.93
CA HIS A 543 2.52 -22.28 -13.07
C HIS A 543 1.19 -22.94 -12.75
N SER A 544 0.62 -22.59 -11.59
CA SER A 544 -0.70 -23.05 -11.14
C SER A 544 -1.33 -21.98 -10.23
N THR A 545 -2.65 -21.87 -10.23
CA THR A 545 -3.41 -20.97 -9.38
C THR A 545 -4.05 -21.70 -8.21
N ASN A 546 -4.20 -21.02 -7.08
CA ASN A 546 -4.84 -21.53 -5.85
C ASN A 546 -4.20 -22.84 -5.32
N VAL A 547 -2.88 -22.97 -5.47
CA VAL A 547 -2.09 -24.12 -5.00
C VAL A 547 -1.05 -23.66 -4.00
N LEU A 548 -0.98 -24.31 -2.82
CA LEU A 548 -0.09 -23.93 -1.73
C LEU A 548 1.07 -24.93 -1.47
N PHE A 549 0.85 -26.24 -1.64
CA PHE A 549 1.76 -27.26 -1.09
C PHE A 549 2.30 -28.27 -2.08
N LYS A 550 1.53 -28.65 -3.08
CA LYS A 550 1.93 -29.68 -4.05
C LYS A 550 1.56 -29.28 -5.46
N CYS A 551 2.49 -29.43 -6.39
CA CYS A 551 2.25 -29.18 -7.80
C CYS A 551 1.19 -30.15 -8.35
N PRO A 552 0.12 -29.68 -8.99
CA PRO A 552 -0.92 -30.56 -9.54
C PRO A 552 -0.45 -31.35 -10.77
N HIS A 553 0.67 -30.92 -11.39
CA HIS A 553 1.19 -31.53 -12.63
C HIS A 553 2.20 -32.64 -12.36
N CYS A 554 3.08 -32.50 -11.35
CA CYS A 554 4.14 -33.48 -11.08
C CYS A 554 4.18 -33.97 -9.62
N GLY A 555 3.29 -33.50 -8.74
CA GLY A 555 3.22 -33.91 -7.33
C GLY A 555 4.34 -33.34 -6.44
N SER A 556 5.26 -32.53 -6.99
CA SER A 556 6.39 -31.97 -6.25
C SER A 556 5.92 -30.97 -5.17
N ALA A 557 6.62 -30.96 -4.03
CA ALA A 557 6.47 -29.92 -3.00
C ALA A 557 7.42 -28.71 -3.21
N ASN A 558 8.28 -28.73 -4.22
CA ASN A 558 9.21 -27.65 -4.56
C ASN A 558 8.47 -26.48 -5.24
N LEU A 559 7.57 -25.84 -4.47
CA LEU A 559 6.77 -24.72 -4.94
C LEU A 559 7.29 -23.41 -4.37
N SER A 560 7.33 -22.38 -5.22
CA SER A 560 7.40 -20.98 -4.83
C SER A 560 6.02 -20.36 -5.05
N VAL A 561 5.39 -19.88 -3.98
CA VAL A 561 4.01 -19.40 -4.00
C VAL A 561 3.97 -17.93 -3.63
N ILE A 562 3.35 -17.13 -4.48
CA ILE A 562 3.02 -15.73 -4.20
C ILE A 562 1.56 -15.68 -3.74
N SER A 563 1.36 -15.11 -2.57
CA SER A 563 0.04 -14.86 -1.98
C SER A 563 -0.11 -13.38 -1.62
N ARG A 564 -1.33 -12.89 -1.56
CA ARG A 564 -1.59 -11.56 -1.02
C ARG A 564 -1.39 -11.57 0.50
N VAL A 565 -0.38 -10.85 0.96
CA VAL A 565 -0.07 -10.75 2.41
C VAL A 565 -1.11 -9.85 3.10
N CYS A 566 -1.33 -8.69 2.50
CA CYS A 566 -2.33 -7.69 2.87
C CYS A 566 -2.60 -6.79 1.66
N GLY A 567 -2.25 -5.52 1.67
CA GLY A 567 -2.31 -4.62 0.50
C GLY A 567 -1.20 -4.85 -0.54
N TYR A 568 -0.36 -5.85 -0.37
CA TYR A 568 0.71 -6.21 -1.30
C TYR A 568 0.88 -7.72 -1.41
N LEU A 569 1.61 -8.15 -2.42
CA LEU A 569 1.95 -9.55 -2.67
C LEU A 569 3.27 -9.91 -1.98
N GLY A 570 3.39 -11.15 -1.56
CA GLY A 570 4.62 -11.67 -0.98
C GLY A 570 4.74 -13.19 -1.18
N TYR A 571 5.94 -13.69 -1.08
CA TYR A 571 6.14 -15.14 -1.09
C TYR A 571 5.65 -15.75 0.22
N SER A 572 4.61 -16.58 0.16
CA SER A 572 4.17 -17.43 1.27
C SER A 572 5.04 -18.66 1.40
N ASN A 573 5.51 -19.20 0.27
CA ASN A 573 6.48 -20.29 0.18
C ASN A 573 7.61 -19.95 -0.81
N VAL A 574 8.81 -20.44 -0.52
CA VAL A 574 9.94 -20.47 -1.47
C VAL A 574 10.57 -21.85 -1.44
N ASN A 575 10.56 -22.54 -2.57
CA ASN A 575 11.07 -23.91 -2.70
C ASN A 575 10.50 -24.86 -1.63
N GLY A 576 9.20 -24.77 -1.37
CA GLY A 576 8.49 -25.58 -0.38
C GLY A 576 8.63 -25.13 1.09
N MET A 577 9.42 -24.09 1.36
CA MET A 577 9.61 -23.57 2.73
C MET A 577 8.74 -22.33 2.98
N SER A 578 7.98 -22.34 4.06
CA SER A 578 7.17 -21.20 4.49
C SER A 578 8.03 -19.96 4.79
N ARG A 579 7.54 -18.80 4.38
CA ARG A 579 8.15 -17.48 4.60
C ARG A 579 7.35 -16.61 5.55
N MET A 580 6.22 -17.09 6.02
CA MET A 580 5.31 -16.36 6.92
C MET A 580 5.23 -17.03 8.28
N ASN A 581 4.77 -16.27 9.29
CA ASN A 581 4.51 -16.86 10.61
C ASN A 581 3.29 -17.79 10.55
N ASP A 582 3.17 -18.67 11.57
CA ASP A 582 2.17 -19.72 11.62
C ASP A 582 0.74 -19.17 11.52
N GLY A 583 0.42 -18.07 12.22
CA GLY A 583 -0.93 -17.49 12.17
C GLY A 583 -1.26 -16.87 10.80
N LYS A 584 -0.29 -16.23 10.10
CA LYS A 584 -0.52 -15.78 8.73
C LYS A 584 -0.66 -16.94 7.76
N MET A 585 0.08 -18.03 7.95
CA MET A 585 -0.09 -19.24 7.15
C MET A 585 -1.42 -19.94 7.43
N ALA A 586 -1.92 -19.91 8.67
CA ALA A 586 -3.24 -20.39 9.02
C ALA A 586 -4.33 -19.55 8.34
N GLU A 587 -4.22 -18.22 8.38
CA GLU A 587 -5.12 -17.31 7.70
C GLU A 587 -5.16 -17.56 6.18
N ILE A 588 -4.01 -17.74 5.53
CA ILE A 588 -3.93 -18.03 4.08
C ILE A 588 -4.61 -19.37 3.75
N ARG A 589 -4.40 -20.41 4.57
CA ARG A 589 -5.02 -21.73 4.36
C ARG A 589 -6.54 -21.71 4.52
N ASN A 590 -7.04 -20.85 5.41
CA ASN A 590 -8.46 -20.77 5.73
C ASN A 590 -9.26 -19.87 4.77
N ARG A 591 -8.58 -19.16 3.86
CA ARG A 591 -9.23 -18.28 2.89
C ARG A 591 -10.17 -19.06 1.99
N LYS A 592 -11.43 -18.68 1.96
CA LYS A 592 -12.40 -19.17 0.96
C LYS A 592 -12.30 -18.33 -0.32
N SER A 593 -12.36 -18.99 -1.46
CA SER A 593 -12.53 -18.36 -2.77
C SER A 593 -14.01 -18.08 -3.03
N MET A 594 -14.27 -17.09 -3.87
CA MET A 594 -15.60 -16.58 -4.18
C MET A 594 -15.88 -16.71 -5.69
#